data_30f0ef2e11a90a99413c998241e5dd72
#
_entry.id   30f0ef2e11a90a99413c998241e5dd72
#
_cell.length_a   1.000
_cell.length_b   1.000
_cell.length_c   1.000
_cell.angle_alpha   90.00
_cell.angle_beta   90.00
_cell.angle_gamma   90.00
#
_symmetry.space_group_name_H-M   'P 1'
#
loop_
_entity.id
_entity.type
_entity.pdbx_description
1 polymer ?
#
loop_
_entity_poly.entity_id
_entity_poly.type
_entity_poly.pdbx_seq_one_letter_code
_entity_poly.pdbx_strand_id
1 'polypeptide(L)'
;MNTAATRTRRNTLHTAVRTAKALGYRTLSGHIAAAVEAGRLVKTGDFLQRIGGSDLKDGQKAWFGRHVAKAYRTATGTEPVRVWTQHRTTGKWIHVYAYGVVDDALYTGLFSYKGTQHLLASNFTEAA
;
A
#
# COMPACT_ATOMS: atom_id res chain seq x y z
N MET A 1 -41.44 -5.73 20.36
CA MET A 1 -40.60 -5.31 20.24
C MET A 1 -39.69 -5.42 19.25
N ASN A 2 -38.92 -4.81 18.90
CA ASN A 2 -38.36 -4.61 17.73
C ASN A 2 -36.92 -4.66 17.78
N THR A 3 -36.28 -5.66 18.36
CA THR A 3 -34.84 -5.84 18.47
C THR A 3 -34.14 -5.88 17.12
N ALA A 4 -34.76 -6.53 16.14
CA ALA A 4 -34.19 -6.60 14.79
C ALA A 4 -34.10 -5.23 14.12
N ALA A 5 -35.11 -4.40 14.24
CA ALA A 5 -35.09 -3.04 13.68
C ALA A 5 -34.03 -2.18 14.35
N THR A 6 -33.85 -2.31 15.66
CA THR A 6 -32.82 -1.59 16.41
C THR A 6 -31.42 -1.98 15.92
N ARG A 7 -31.16 -3.27 15.70
CA ARG A 7 -29.88 -3.75 15.16
C ARG A 7 -29.62 -3.18 13.77
N THR A 8 -30.61 -3.18 12.90
CA THR A 8 -30.48 -2.65 11.55
C THR A 8 -30.09 -1.17 11.57
N ARG A 9 -30.72 -0.37 12.43
CA ARG A 9 -30.36 1.05 12.58
C ARG A 9 -28.92 1.24 13.04
N ARG A 10 -28.48 0.47 14.04
CA ARG A 10 -27.10 0.53 14.52
C ARG A 10 -26.10 0.18 13.43
N ASN A 11 -26.37 -0.88 12.68
CA ASN A 11 -25.49 -1.30 11.59
C ASN A 11 -25.40 -0.25 10.50
N THR A 12 -26.52 0.38 10.15
CA THR A 12 -26.58 1.44 9.15
C THR A 12 -25.75 2.65 9.58
N LEU A 13 -25.90 3.10 10.84
CA LEU A 13 -25.13 4.21 11.37
C LEU A 13 -23.63 3.90 11.42
N HIS A 14 -23.28 2.70 11.86
CA HIS A 14 -21.89 2.27 11.92
C HIS A 14 -21.24 2.24 10.54
N THR A 15 -21.93 1.74 9.54
CA THR A 15 -21.47 1.72 8.16
C THR A 15 -21.31 3.14 7.62
N ALA A 16 -22.26 4.04 7.90
CA ALA A 16 -22.17 5.43 7.46
C ALA A 16 -20.97 6.14 8.07
N VAL A 17 -20.68 5.91 9.36
CA VAL A 17 -19.51 6.50 10.02
C VAL A 17 -18.22 6.00 9.38
N ARG A 18 -18.10 4.71 9.12
CA ARG A 18 -16.91 4.15 8.46
C ARG A 18 -16.72 4.70 7.06
N THR A 19 -17.80 4.83 6.30
CA THR A 19 -17.75 5.39 4.95
C THR A 19 -17.30 6.86 4.98
N ALA A 20 -17.85 7.65 5.91
CA ALA A 20 -17.47 9.05 6.05
C ALA A 20 -15.99 9.18 6.44
N LYS A 21 -15.49 8.32 7.32
CA LYS A 21 -14.10 8.30 7.73
C LYS A 21 -13.18 7.98 6.56
N ALA A 22 -13.52 6.95 5.78
CA ALA A 22 -12.75 6.57 4.59
C ALA A 22 -12.72 7.70 3.56
N LEU A 23 -13.85 8.37 3.31
CA LEU A 23 -13.91 9.52 2.42
C LEU A 23 -13.04 10.67 2.94
N GLY A 24 -13.01 10.90 4.25
CA GLY A 24 -12.15 11.91 4.86
C GLY A 24 -10.67 11.64 4.60
N TYR A 25 -10.21 10.42 4.79
CA TYR A 25 -8.83 10.03 4.50
C TYR A 25 -8.52 10.10 3.01
N ARG A 26 -9.46 9.72 2.15
CA ARG A 26 -9.28 9.85 0.70
C ARG A 26 -9.14 11.33 0.31
N THR A 27 -9.93 12.22 0.91
CA THR A 27 -9.84 13.67 0.68
C THR A 27 -8.48 14.20 1.12
N LEU A 28 -7.96 13.76 2.27
CA LEU A 28 -6.62 14.12 2.73
C LEU A 28 -5.53 13.64 1.77
N SER A 29 -5.75 12.51 1.11
CA SER A 29 -4.80 11.98 0.14
C SER A 29 -4.83 12.73 -1.19
N GLY A 30 -5.91 13.46 -1.49
CA GLY A 30 -6.06 14.26 -2.70
C GLY A 30 -5.95 13.42 -3.96
N HIS A 31 -5.29 13.97 -5.00
CA HIS A 31 -5.13 13.26 -6.25
C HIS A 31 -4.15 12.09 -6.18
N ILE A 32 -3.39 11.94 -5.10
CA ILE A 32 -2.56 10.74 -4.90
C ILE A 32 -3.46 9.51 -4.77
N ALA A 33 -4.56 9.61 -4.01
CA ALA A 33 -5.52 8.51 -3.90
C ALA A 33 -6.12 8.16 -5.26
N ALA A 34 -6.47 9.15 -6.07
CA ALA A 34 -7.00 8.94 -7.40
C ALA A 34 -5.99 8.24 -8.31
N ALA A 35 -4.71 8.60 -8.22
CA ALA A 35 -3.64 7.97 -8.98
C ALA A 35 -3.44 6.51 -8.58
N VAL A 36 -3.54 6.18 -7.29
CA VAL A 36 -3.46 4.80 -6.81
C VAL A 36 -4.65 3.99 -7.33
N GLU A 37 -5.85 4.54 -7.23
CA GLU A 37 -7.06 3.87 -7.72
C GLU A 37 -7.01 3.64 -9.22
N ALA A 38 -6.43 4.56 -9.98
CA ALA A 38 -6.28 4.44 -11.43
C ALA A 38 -5.12 3.54 -11.85
N GLY A 39 -4.33 3.03 -10.92
CA GLY A 39 -3.21 2.14 -11.23
C GLY A 39 -1.95 2.84 -11.71
N ARG A 40 -1.87 4.16 -11.62
CA ARG A 40 -0.65 4.90 -11.98
C ARG A 40 0.38 4.89 -10.87
N LEU A 41 -0.07 4.81 -9.62
CA LEU A 41 0.78 4.68 -8.44
C LEU A 41 0.43 3.39 -7.71
N VAL A 42 1.40 2.83 -6.98
CA VAL A 42 1.22 1.59 -6.23
C VAL A 42 1.91 1.70 -4.88
N LYS A 43 1.28 1.14 -3.85
CA LYS A 43 1.90 1.00 -2.54
C LYS A 43 2.80 -0.23 -2.55
N THR A 44 3.86 -0.23 -1.73
CA THR A 44 4.82 -1.34 -1.73
C THR A 44 4.19 -2.69 -1.40
N GLY A 45 3.23 -2.74 -0.49
CA GLY A 45 2.53 -3.99 -0.16
C GLY A 45 1.74 -4.54 -1.35
N ASP A 46 1.08 -3.67 -2.10
CA ASP A 46 0.32 -4.07 -3.29
C ASP A 46 1.25 -4.52 -4.41
N PHE A 47 2.39 -3.85 -4.56
CA PHE A 47 3.41 -4.26 -5.52
C PHE A 47 3.93 -5.67 -5.20
N LEU A 48 4.27 -5.95 -3.94
CA LEU A 48 4.70 -7.28 -3.52
C LEU A 48 3.65 -8.34 -3.80
N GLN A 49 2.38 -8.03 -3.55
CA GLN A 49 1.29 -8.95 -3.82
C GLN A 49 1.22 -9.31 -5.30
N ARG A 50 1.42 -8.34 -6.19
CA ARG A 50 1.37 -8.56 -7.64
C ARG A 50 2.47 -9.48 -8.14
N ILE A 51 3.62 -9.49 -7.48
CA ILE A 51 4.78 -10.30 -7.91
C ILE A 51 4.96 -11.56 -7.08
N GLY A 52 3.95 -11.95 -6.31
CA GLY A 52 3.98 -13.20 -5.56
C GLY A 52 4.58 -13.11 -4.17
N GLY A 53 4.68 -11.90 -3.62
CA GLY A 53 5.24 -11.67 -2.28
C GLY A 53 4.23 -11.64 -1.16
N SER A 54 3.01 -12.11 -1.38
CA SER A 54 1.97 -12.07 -0.35
C SER A 54 2.29 -12.95 0.85
N ASP A 55 3.16 -13.95 0.70
CA ASP A 55 3.58 -14.84 1.80
C ASP A 55 4.59 -14.21 2.74
N LEU A 56 5.15 -13.07 2.38
CA LEU A 56 6.13 -12.38 3.24
C LEU A 56 5.47 -11.93 4.54
N LYS A 57 6.23 -12.00 5.62
CA LYS A 57 5.77 -11.51 6.93
C LYS A 57 5.70 -9.99 6.92
N ASP A 58 4.86 -9.43 7.79
CA ASP A 58 4.69 -7.97 7.89
C ASP A 58 6.02 -7.24 8.12
N GLY A 59 6.90 -7.80 8.94
CA GLY A 59 8.23 -7.24 9.16
C GLY A 59 9.07 -7.20 7.89
N GLN A 60 8.99 -8.23 7.06
CA GLN A 60 9.69 -8.28 5.77
C GLN A 60 9.14 -7.26 4.80
N LYS A 61 7.82 -7.10 4.76
CA LYS A 61 7.17 -6.08 3.91
C LYS A 61 7.59 -4.68 4.33
N ALA A 62 7.69 -4.43 5.63
CA ALA A 62 8.14 -3.14 6.15
C ALA A 62 9.60 -2.86 5.79
N TRP A 63 10.48 -3.85 5.90
CA TRP A 63 11.88 -3.70 5.50
C TRP A 63 12.02 -3.43 3.99
N PHE A 64 11.26 -4.14 3.17
CA PHE A 64 11.22 -3.87 1.74
C PHE A 64 10.84 -2.41 1.48
N GLY A 65 9.79 -1.92 2.14
CA GLY A 65 9.36 -0.53 2.01
C GLY A 65 10.46 0.46 2.34
N ARG A 66 11.26 0.19 3.37
CA ARG A 66 12.41 1.04 3.72
C ARG A 66 13.50 1.04 2.65
N HIS A 67 13.78 -0.12 2.06
CA HIS A 67 14.74 -0.23 0.97
C HIS A 67 14.29 0.54 -0.26
N VAL A 68 13.00 0.45 -0.61
CA VAL A 68 12.44 1.20 -1.75
C VAL A 68 12.52 2.71 -1.49
N ALA A 69 12.14 3.16 -0.31
CA ALA A 69 12.18 4.58 0.05
C ALA A 69 13.62 5.13 -0.02
N LYS A 70 14.58 4.36 0.47
CA LYS A 70 16.00 4.74 0.40
C LYS A 70 16.47 4.86 -1.05
N ALA A 71 16.11 3.89 -1.90
CA ALA A 71 16.45 3.92 -3.31
C ALA A 71 15.84 5.14 -4.01
N TYR A 72 14.59 5.46 -3.70
CA TYR A 72 13.90 6.62 -4.27
C TYR A 72 14.59 7.93 -3.86
N ARG A 73 14.91 8.09 -2.58
CA ARG A 73 15.60 9.30 -2.09
C ARG A 73 16.97 9.45 -2.72
N THR A 74 17.70 8.35 -2.87
CA THR A 74 19.03 8.37 -3.49
C THR A 74 18.93 8.77 -4.95
N ALA A 75 17.96 8.28 -5.68
CA ALA A 75 17.81 8.57 -7.10
C ALA A 75 17.25 9.97 -7.38
N THR A 76 16.31 10.44 -6.56
CA THR A 76 15.59 11.69 -6.85
C THR A 76 15.96 12.86 -5.94
N GLY A 77 16.53 12.58 -4.78
CA GLY A 77 16.82 13.62 -3.78
C GLY A 77 15.57 14.13 -3.05
N THR A 78 14.42 13.51 -3.26
CA THR A 78 13.17 13.93 -2.62
C THR A 78 12.47 12.74 -1.97
N GLU A 79 11.49 13.02 -1.11
CA GLU A 79 10.67 11.98 -0.49
C GLU A 79 9.62 11.48 -1.49
N PRO A 80 9.26 10.19 -1.43
CA PRO A 80 8.13 9.69 -2.22
C PRO A 80 6.82 10.34 -1.79
N VAL A 81 5.83 10.37 -2.66
CA VAL A 81 4.49 10.83 -2.30
C VAL A 81 3.82 9.84 -1.36
N ARG A 82 2.84 10.29 -0.61
CA ARG A 82 2.18 9.48 0.41
C ARG A 82 0.67 9.44 0.19
N VAL A 83 0.07 8.34 0.63
CA VAL A 83 -1.39 8.17 0.59
C VAL A 83 -1.84 7.56 1.91
N TRP A 84 -3.02 7.97 2.39
CA TRP A 84 -3.63 7.35 3.55
C TRP A 84 -4.28 6.02 3.15
N THR A 85 -4.00 4.98 3.91
CA THR A 85 -4.57 3.65 3.69
C THR A 85 -4.84 2.97 5.02
N GLN A 86 -5.73 2.02 5.03
CA GLN A 86 -6.06 1.28 6.23
C GLN A 86 -5.13 0.08 6.37
N HIS A 87 -4.49 -0.05 7.55
CA HIS A 87 -3.59 -1.16 7.80
C HIS A 87 -4.36 -2.48 7.77
N ARG A 88 -3.83 -3.44 7.04
CA ARG A 88 -4.49 -4.73 6.78
C ARG A 88 -4.81 -5.50 8.05
N THR A 89 -3.91 -5.49 9.04
CA THR A 89 -4.03 -6.26 10.26
C THR A 89 -4.74 -5.49 11.37
N THR A 90 -4.36 -4.24 11.60
CA THR A 90 -4.85 -3.45 12.75
C THR A 90 -6.09 -2.62 12.43
N GLY A 91 -6.39 -2.41 11.16
CA GLY A 91 -7.48 -1.55 10.73
C GLY A 91 -7.22 -0.07 10.94
N LYS A 92 -6.06 0.32 11.45
CA LYS A 92 -5.72 1.73 11.67
C LYS A 92 -5.38 2.42 10.36
N TRP A 93 -5.72 3.69 10.26
CA TRP A 93 -5.33 4.50 9.11
C TRP A 93 -3.87 4.91 9.25
N ILE A 94 -3.08 4.65 8.21
CA ILE A 94 -1.65 4.95 8.17
C ILE A 94 -1.30 5.70 6.88
N HIS A 95 -0.24 6.49 6.96
CA HIS A 95 0.22 7.31 5.84
C HIS A 95 1.44 6.64 5.22
N VAL A 96 1.28 6.04 4.07
CA VAL A 96 2.30 5.21 3.43
C VAL A 96 2.76 5.80 2.10
N TYR A 97 3.98 5.45 1.69
CA TYR A 97 4.53 5.88 0.42
C TYR A 97 3.86 5.18 -0.75
N ALA A 98 3.72 5.88 -1.87
CA ALA A 98 3.27 5.34 -3.14
C ALA A 98 4.29 5.68 -4.22
N TYR A 99 4.46 4.79 -5.19
CA TYR A 99 5.46 4.91 -6.24
C TYR A 99 4.80 4.70 -7.60
N GLY A 100 5.39 5.25 -8.67
CA GLY A 100 4.95 4.91 -10.01
C GLY A 100 5.09 3.41 -10.25
N VAL A 101 4.15 2.82 -10.95
CA VAL A 101 4.13 1.35 -11.14
C VAL A 101 5.35 0.82 -11.88
N VAL A 102 6.06 1.68 -12.61
CA VAL A 102 7.30 1.31 -13.30
C VAL A 102 8.53 2.00 -12.69
N ASP A 103 8.42 2.50 -11.47
CA ASP A 103 9.52 3.22 -10.82
C ASP A 103 10.66 2.24 -10.51
N ASP A 104 11.87 2.61 -10.93
CA ASP A 104 13.07 1.81 -10.70
C ASP A 104 13.34 1.55 -9.22
N ALA A 105 12.91 2.44 -8.34
CA ALA A 105 13.08 2.27 -6.89
C ALA A 105 12.46 0.98 -6.38
N LEU A 106 11.33 0.54 -6.94
CA LEU A 106 10.68 -0.72 -6.57
C LEU A 106 11.61 -1.91 -6.85
N TYR A 107 12.24 -1.93 -8.00
CA TYR A 107 13.14 -3.01 -8.43
C TYR A 107 14.47 -2.95 -7.68
N THR A 108 15.00 -1.75 -7.47
CA THR A 108 16.19 -1.56 -6.64
C THR A 108 15.95 -2.07 -5.21
N GLY A 109 14.77 -1.82 -4.66
CA GLY A 109 14.39 -2.34 -3.34
C GLY A 109 14.36 -3.86 -3.31
N LEU A 110 13.81 -4.51 -4.35
CA LEU A 110 13.82 -5.97 -4.45
C LEU A 110 15.24 -6.52 -4.45
N PHE A 111 16.14 -5.89 -5.19
CA PHE A 111 17.52 -6.32 -5.30
C PHE A 111 18.29 -6.10 -4.00
N SER A 112 18.09 -4.96 -3.34
CA SER A 112 18.89 -4.59 -2.17
C SER A 112 18.46 -5.33 -0.89
N TYR A 113 17.22 -5.78 -0.78
CA TYR A 113 16.76 -6.48 0.40
C TYR A 113 16.79 -7.99 0.20
N LYS A 114 17.55 -8.70 1.01
CA LYS A 114 17.69 -10.16 0.89
C LYS A 114 16.35 -10.88 0.94
N GLY A 115 15.42 -10.42 1.75
CA GLY A 115 14.10 -11.04 1.91
C GLY A 115 13.25 -11.04 0.66
N THR A 116 13.59 -10.20 -0.34
CA THR A 116 12.83 -10.06 -1.58
C THR A 116 13.61 -10.41 -2.84
N GLN A 117 14.90 -10.73 -2.74
CA GLN A 117 15.72 -11.04 -3.92
C GLN A 117 15.18 -12.23 -4.72
N HIS A 118 14.60 -13.21 -4.06
CA HIS A 118 14.01 -14.38 -4.74
C HIS A 118 12.82 -13.97 -5.63
N LEU A 119 12.09 -12.90 -5.28
CA LEU A 119 11.00 -12.39 -6.09
C LEU A 119 11.53 -11.76 -7.37
N LEU A 120 12.67 -11.09 -7.29
CA LEU A 120 13.32 -10.52 -8.46
C LEU A 120 13.71 -11.64 -9.43
N ALA A 121 14.36 -12.66 -8.95
CA ALA A 121 14.75 -13.80 -9.77
C ALA A 121 13.54 -14.53 -10.37
N SER A 122 12.47 -14.73 -9.61
CA SER A 122 11.29 -15.44 -10.10
C SER A 122 10.52 -14.70 -11.17
N ASN A 123 10.52 -13.37 -11.12
CA ASN A 123 9.64 -12.58 -11.98
C ASN A 123 10.36 -11.86 -13.14
N PHE A 124 11.67 -11.66 -13.04
CA PHE A 124 12.38 -10.79 -13.99
C PHE A 124 13.66 -11.38 -14.57
N THR A 125 13.88 -12.69 -14.38
CA THR A 125 15.07 -13.25 -14.96
C THR A 125 14.97 -13.53 -16.35
N GLU A 126 14.28 -13.43 -16.94
CA GLU A 126 14.22 -13.80 -18.15
C GLU A 126 14.63 -13.50 -19.03
N ALA A 127 14.49 -13.03 -19.18
CA ALA A 127 14.76 -12.49 -20.17
C ALA A 127 15.92 -12.77 -20.72
N ALA A 128 16.60 -13.33 -20.36
CA ALA A 128 17.91 -13.47 -20.85
C ALA A 128 18.04 -14.09 -22.15
#